data_6b7b0225554c778d6089ebb8e1b0438e
#
_entry.id   6b7b0225554c778d6089ebb8e1b0438e
#
_cell.length_a   1.000
_cell.length_b   1.000
_cell.length_c   1.000
_cell.angle_alpha   90.00
_cell.angle_beta   90.00
_cell.angle_gamma   90.00
#
_symmetry.space_group_name_H-M   'P 1'
#
loop_
_entity.id
_entity.type
_entity.pdbx_description
1 polymer ?
#
loop_
_entity_poly.entity_id
_entity_poly.type
_entity_poly.pdbx_seq_one_letter_code
_entity_poly.pdbx_strand_id
1 'polypeptide(L)'
;IPVAVSFFLIWDPPENISQMELFWFLLIVGAFIRTAITIYEIPSNALGPELSKDYVERSSLLSYRYWFGWWGGLAVWNSLWIFVVYSTLTGTQDARFVADTWITYGLVCSPIMFIAIVVTATGTHRHIKDLHAPEIERKTIGIIFKELYETMTVSRNYIILFIAMIMMGVASGIATNLTLYYYSFFWEFTPLNILTIGLSLFLAPLVGIVVSPFLANRFGKKNGALVLFAISLT
;
A
#
# COMPACT_ATOMS: atom_id res chain seq x y z
N ILE A 1 -5.81 14.99 7.20
CA ILE A 1 -6.81 14.81 8.28
C ILE A 1 -7.81 13.70 7.92
N PRO A 2 -8.54 13.72 6.78
CA PRO A 2 -9.57 12.71 6.51
C PRO A 2 -9.07 11.27 6.58
N VAL A 3 -7.87 10.97 6.07
CA VAL A 3 -7.28 9.62 6.07
C VAL A 3 -7.09 9.09 7.48
N ALA A 4 -6.52 9.88 8.39
CA ALA A 4 -6.22 9.44 9.76
C ALA A 4 -7.51 9.24 10.58
N VAL A 5 -8.49 10.13 10.41
CA VAL A 5 -9.78 10.03 11.11
C VAL A 5 -10.56 8.81 10.64
N SER A 6 -10.66 8.62 9.33
CA SER A 6 -11.39 7.46 8.77
C SER A 6 -10.67 6.13 9.06
N PHE A 7 -9.35 6.14 9.14
CA PHE A 7 -8.59 4.96 9.57
C PHE A 7 -8.92 4.58 11.01
N PHE A 8 -9.03 5.55 11.93
CA PHE A 8 -9.45 5.27 13.30
C PHE A 8 -10.88 4.70 13.35
N LEU A 9 -11.82 5.30 12.63
CA LEU A 9 -13.22 4.87 12.62
C LEU A 9 -13.43 3.41 12.20
N ILE A 10 -12.56 2.83 11.37
CA ILE A 10 -12.71 1.43 10.95
C ILE A 10 -12.39 0.45 12.09
N TRP A 11 -11.57 0.88 13.06
CA TRP A 11 -11.17 0.06 14.21
C TRP A 11 -12.10 0.22 15.42
N ASP A 12 -12.92 1.26 15.42
CA ASP A 12 -13.88 1.57 16.50
C ASP A 12 -15.32 1.67 15.93
N PRO A 13 -15.91 0.53 15.53
CA PRO A 13 -17.27 0.50 15.05
C PRO A 13 -18.25 0.78 16.21
N PRO A 14 -19.41 1.40 15.95
CA PRO A 14 -20.43 1.65 16.97
C PRO A 14 -20.86 0.36 17.67
N GLU A 15 -21.07 0.44 19.00
CA GLU A 15 -21.55 -0.67 19.79
C GLU A 15 -23.06 -0.94 19.52
N ASN A 16 -23.47 -2.19 19.74
CA ASN A 16 -24.88 -2.62 19.67
C ASN A 16 -25.57 -2.43 18.30
N ILE A 17 -24.82 -2.52 17.21
CA ILE A 17 -25.37 -2.51 15.84
C ILE A 17 -25.61 -3.93 15.32
N SER A 18 -26.62 -4.08 14.45
CA SER A 18 -26.90 -5.35 13.77
C SER A 18 -25.77 -5.69 12.77
N GLN A 19 -25.70 -6.97 12.39
CA GLN A 19 -24.72 -7.43 11.36
C GLN A 19 -24.83 -6.67 10.03
N MET A 20 -26.06 -6.28 9.65
CA MET A 20 -26.30 -5.55 8.41
C MET A 20 -25.84 -4.09 8.54
N GLU A 21 -26.05 -3.46 9.68
CA GLU A 21 -25.58 -2.11 9.96
C GLU A 21 -24.05 -2.06 10.03
N LEU A 22 -23.43 -3.08 10.64
CA LEU A 22 -21.98 -3.23 10.65
C LEU A 22 -21.40 -3.37 9.21
N PHE A 23 -22.07 -4.16 8.37
CA PHE A 23 -21.68 -4.29 6.96
C PHE A 23 -21.70 -2.94 6.23
N TRP A 24 -22.80 -2.18 6.36
CA TRP A 24 -22.91 -0.87 5.72
C TRP A 24 -21.92 0.14 6.29
N PHE A 25 -21.72 0.12 7.62
CA PHE A 25 -20.71 0.96 8.27
C PHE A 25 -19.31 0.71 7.68
N LEU A 26 -18.86 -0.54 7.65
CA LEU A 26 -17.56 -0.93 7.13
C LEU A 26 -17.42 -0.61 5.63
N LEU A 27 -18.49 -0.81 4.85
CA LEU A 27 -18.51 -0.46 3.43
C LEU A 27 -18.30 1.04 3.20
N ILE A 28 -19.07 1.87 3.91
CA ILE A 28 -19.04 3.33 3.77
C ILE A 28 -17.69 3.88 4.26
N VAL A 29 -17.27 3.49 5.44
CA VAL A 29 -15.98 3.93 6.01
C VAL A 29 -14.81 3.45 5.15
N GLY A 30 -14.84 2.20 4.69
CA GLY A 30 -13.82 1.64 3.79
C GLY A 30 -13.76 2.36 2.44
N ALA A 31 -14.89 2.66 1.83
CA ALA A 31 -14.96 3.46 0.60
C ALA A 31 -14.43 4.89 0.83
N PHE A 32 -14.76 5.50 1.96
CA PHE A 32 -14.28 6.83 2.32
C PHE A 32 -12.76 6.85 2.54
N ILE A 33 -12.20 5.87 3.26
CA ILE A 33 -10.75 5.72 3.43
C ILE A 33 -10.07 5.59 2.08
N ARG A 34 -10.58 4.71 1.22
CA ARG A 34 -10.01 4.49 -0.13
C ARG A 34 -9.99 5.78 -0.95
N THR A 35 -11.08 6.52 -0.94
CA THR A 35 -11.19 7.82 -1.62
C THR A 35 -10.20 8.83 -1.05
N ALA A 36 -10.13 8.95 0.28
CA ALA A 36 -9.23 9.87 0.94
C ALA A 36 -7.74 9.56 0.67
N ILE A 37 -7.36 8.26 0.68
CA ILE A 37 -6.02 7.81 0.32
C ILE A 37 -5.72 8.16 -1.15
N THR A 38 -6.64 7.90 -2.07
CA THR A 38 -6.46 8.16 -3.49
C THR A 38 -6.26 9.66 -3.77
N ILE A 39 -7.02 10.53 -3.11
CA ILE A 39 -6.87 12.00 -3.21
C ILE A 39 -5.48 12.46 -2.73
N TYR A 40 -4.89 11.78 -1.75
CA TYR A 40 -3.53 12.06 -1.28
C TYR A 40 -2.46 11.43 -2.19
N GLU A 41 -2.67 10.19 -2.60
CA GLU A 41 -1.67 9.37 -3.30
C GLU A 41 -1.42 9.85 -4.73
N ILE A 42 -2.47 10.25 -5.48
CA ILE A 42 -2.32 10.68 -6.87
C ILE A 42 -1.41 11.92 -6.99
N PRO A 43 -1.63 13.03 -6.27
CA PRO A 43 -0.73 14.18 -6.32
C PRO A 43 0.66 13.86 -5.78
N SER A 44 0.75 13.04 -4.73
CA SER A 44 2.03 12.63 -4.17
C SER A 44 2.85 11.77 -5.15
N ASN A 45 2.20 10.94 -5.98
CA ASN A 45 2.84 10.15 -7.02
C ASN A 45 3.32 11.02 -8.19
N ALA A 46 2.54 12.02 -8.57
CA ALA A 46 2.89 12.96 -9.63
C ALA A 46 4.08 13.86 -9.23
N LEU A 47 4.15 14.28 -7.97
CA LEU A 47 5.18 15.18 -7.48
C LEU A 47 6.61 14.60 -7.63
N GLY A 48 6.81 13.30 -7.41
CA GLY A 48 8.13 12.68 -7.46
C GLY A 48 8.90 12.93 -8.77
N PRO A 49 8.32 12.64 -9.95
CA PRO A 49 8.95 12.95 -11.24
C PRO A 49 9.13 14.44 -11.55
N GLU A 50 8.35 15.33 -10.92
CA GLU A 50 8.41 16.77 -11.15
C GLU A 50 9.50 17.47 -10.33
N LEU A 51 9.94 16.85 -9.21
CA LEU A 51 10.96 17.41 -8.32
C LEU A 51 12.34 17.51 -8.95
N SER A 52 12.64 16.74 -10.00
CA SER A 52 13.92 16.81 -10.70
C SER A 52 13.74 16.64 -12.21
N LYS A 53 14.55 17.42 -12.97
CA LYS A 53 14.66 17.32 -14.44
C LYS A 53 15.72 16.30 -14.87
N ASP A 54 16.65 15.94 -13.98
CA ASP A 54 17.69 14.97 -14.25
C ASP A 54 17.14 13.55 -14.17
N TYR A 55 17.43 12.73 -15.19
CA TYR A 55 16.94 11.35 -15.28
C TYR A 55 17.47 10.45 -14.15
N VAL A 56 18.74 10.64 -13.77
CA VAL A 56 19.38 9.81 -12.73
C VAL A 56 18.83 10.18 -11.35
N GLU A 57 18.71 11.47 -11.09
CA GLU A 57 18.14 11.98 -9.84
C GLU A 57 16.67 11.56 -9.68
N ARG A 58 15.86 11.65 -10.74
CA ARG A 58 14.48 11.18 -10.75
C ARG A 58 14.38 9.69 -10.45
N SER A 59 15.23 8.88 -11.05
CA SER A 59 15.30 7.45 -10.81
C SER A 59 15.66 7.15 -9.35
N SER A 60 16.61 7.90 -8.79
CA SER A 60 17.03 7.80 -7.39
C SER A 60 15.86 8.15 -6.43
N LEU A 61 15.15 9.25 -6.66
CA LEU A 61 13.99 9.66 -5.86
C LEU A 61 12.89 8.60 -5.84
N LEU A 62 12.56 8.04 -7.00
CA LEU A 62 11.59 6.96 -7.11
C LEU A 62 12.06 5.70 -6.37
N SER A 63 13.34 5.35 -6.47
CA SER A 63 13.92 4.21 -5.76
C SER A 63 13.83 4.38 -4.23
N TYR A 64 14.17 5.55 -3.70
CA TYR A 64 13.99 5.87 -2.28
C TYR A 64 12.54 5.76 -1.85
N ARG A 65 11.62 6.27 -2.65
CA ARG A 65 10.19 6.20 -2.35
C ARG A 65 9.70 4.75 -2.25
N TYR A 66 10.06 3.89 -3.20
CA TYR A 66 9.71 2.47 -3.16
C TYR A 66 10.37 1.75 -1.97
N TRP A 67 11.62 2.07 -1.70
CA TRP A 67 12.36 1.49 -0.59
C TRP A 67 11.73 1.83 0.76
N PHE A 68 11.48 3.12 1.02
CA PHE A 68 10.81 3.55 2.25
C PHE A 68 9.36 3.07 2.33
N GLY A 69 8.64 3.00 1.21
CA GLY A 69 7.27 2.46 1.15
C GLY A 69 7.23 1.00 1.55
N TRP A 70 8.13 0.18 1.04
CA TRP A 70 8.22 -1.24 1.39
C TRP A 70 8.61 -1.46 2.85
N TRP A 71 9.69 -0.84 3.29
CA TRP A 71 10.15 -0.96 4.68
C TRP A 71 9.14 -0.36 5.67
N GLY A 72 8.52 0.76 5.34
CA GLY A 72 7.45 1.35 6.14
C GLY A 72 6.25 0.42 6.26
N GLY A 73 5.81 -0.19 5.17
CA GLY A 73 4.73 -1.19 5.18
C GLY A 73 5.05 -2.41 6.05
N LEU A 74 6.26 -2.96 5.91
CA LEU A 74 6.72 -4.06 6.76
C LEU A 74 6.82 -3.65 8.24
N ALA A 75 7.30 -2.45 8.53
CA ALA A 75 7.40 -1.95 9.90
C ALA A 75 6.02 -1.84 10.55
N VAL A 76 5.03 -1.28 9.84
CA VAL A 76 3.64 -1.19 10.33
C VAL A 76 3.04 -2.58 10.53
N TRP A 77 3.20 -3.49 9.57
CA TRP A 77 2.73 -4.87 9.70
C TRP A 77 3.33 -5.58 10.92
N ASN A 78 4.66 -5.51 11.09
CA ASN A 78 5.30 -6.17 12.22
C ASN A 78 5.00 -5.49 13.56
N SER A 79 4.86 -4.16 13.61
CA SER A 79 4.45 -3.46 14.84
C SER A 79 3.06 -3.90 15.31
N LEU A 80 2.13 -4.13 14.39
CA LEU A 80 0.82 -4.72 14.68
C LEU A 80 0.98 -6.09 15.35
N TRP A 81 1.76 -6.99 14.75
CA TRP A 81 1.92 -8.34 15.30
C TRP A 81 2.72 -8.38 16.60
N ILE A 82 3.70 -7.48 16.79
CA ILE A 82 4.38 -7.30 18.09
C ILE A 82 3.35 -6.90 19.15
N PHE A 83 2.47 -5.96 18.83
CA PHE A 83 1.43 -5.51 19.74
C PHE A 83 0.43 -6.63 20.07
N VAL A 84 -0.03 -7.39 19.08
CA VAL A 84 -0.93 -8.54 19.27
C VAL A 84 -0.27 -9.64 20.10
N VAL A 85 1.00 -9.97 19.85
CA VAL A 85 1.76 -10.95 20.64
C VAL A 85 1.88 -10.48 22.09
N TYR A 86 2.28 -9.22 22.32
CA TYR A 86 2.38 -8.64 23.65
C TYR A 86 1.04 -8.70 24.39
N SER A 87 -0.05 -8.28 23.75
CA SER A 87 -1.39 -8.31 24.33
C SER A 87 -1.88 -9.74 24.63
N THR A 88 -1.51 -10.73 23.80
CA THR A 88 -1.83 -12.14 24.05
C THR A 88 -1.03 -12.70 25.22
N LEU A 89 0.24 -12.32 25.37
CA LEU A 89 1.09 -12.80 26.48
C LEU A 89 0.72 -12.18 27.85
N THR A 90 0.21 -10.96 27.84
CA THR A 90 -0.20 -10.23 29.05
C THR A 90 -1.67 -10.41 29.41
N GLY A 91 -2.49 -10.83 28.45
CA GLY A 91 -3.93 -11.07 28.61
C GLY A 91 -4.27 -12.53 28.92
N THR A 92 -5.56 -12.78 29.09
CA THR A 92 -6.12 -14.12 29.35
C THR A 92 -6.64 -14.80 28.08
N GLN A 93 -6.69 -14.09 26.96
CA GLN A 93 -7.25 -14.55 25.67
C GLN A 93 -6.35 -14.15 24.51
N ASP A 94 -6.53 -14.82 23.37
CA ASP A 94 -5.84 -14.45 22.14
C ASP A 94 -6.31 -13.06 21.67
N ALA A 95 -5.39 -12.11 21.69
CA ALA A 95 -5.68 -10.71 21.40
C ALA A 95 -6.20 -10.45 19.97
N ARG A 96 -6.05 -11.41 19.05
CA ARG A 96 -6.64 -11.31 17.70
C ARG A 96 -8.16 -11.22 17.73
N PHE A 97 -8.79 -11.80 18.76
CA PHE A 97 -10.24 -11.86 18.90
C PHE A 97 -10.80 -10.90 19.96
N VAL A 98 -9.97 -10.00 20.48
CA VAL A 98 -10.34 -8.99 21.47
C VAL A 98 -10.45 -7.63 20.77
N ALA A 99 -11.65 -7.03 20.77
CA ALA A 99 -11.93 -5.75 20.10
C ALA A 99 -11.04 -4.60 20.60
N ASP A 100 -10.83 -4.51 21.92
CA ASP A 100 -10.02 -3.45 22.55
C ASP A 100 -8.57 -3.41 22.04
N THR A 101 -8.03 -4.57 21.64
CA THR A 101 -6.69 -4.65 21.01
C THR A 101 -6.64 -3.84 19.73
N TRP A 102 -7.65 -3.97 18.89
CA TRP A 102 -7.72 -3.29 17.60
C TRP A 102 -8.03 -1.80 17.73
N ILE A 103 -8.91 -1.43 18.65
CA ILE A 103 -9.21 -0.03 18.99
C ILE A 103 -7.94 0.68 19.45
N THR A 104 -7.20 0.06 20.38
CA THR A 104 -5.93 0.61 20.89
C THR A 104 -4.89 0.75 19.78
N TYR A 105 -4.78 -0.23 18.88
CA TYR A 105 -3.90 -0.15 17.72
C TYR A 105 -4.30 1.01 16.79
N GLY A 106 -5.58 1.16 16.50
CA GLY A 106 -6.13 2.26 15.71
C GLY A 106 -5.82 3.63 16.31
N LEU A 107 -5.94 3.77 17.63
CA LEU A 107 -5.60 4.99 18.38
C LEU A 107 -4.12 5.36 18.27
N VAL A 108 -3.23 4.40 18.28
CA VAL A 108 -1.78 4.64 18.15
C VAL A 108 -1.39 4.96 16.70
N CYS A 109 -1.91 4.21 15.74
CA CYS A 109 -1.52 4.35 14.34
C CYS A 109 -2.08 5.61 13.67
N SER A 110 -3.30 6.04 14.03
CA SER A 110 -3.93 7.21 13.41
C SER A 110 -3.15 8.51 13.58
N PRO A 111 -2.63 8.87 14.79
CA PRO A 111 -1.76 10.02 14.96
C PRO A 111 -0.44 9.90 14.19
N ILE A 112 0.14 8.70 14.12
CA ILE A 112 1.38 8.47 13.38
C ILE A 112 1.15 8.72 11.88
N MET A 113 0.05 8.22 11.32
CA MET A 113 -0.34 8.50 9.94
C MET A 113 -0.55 9.99 9.69
N PHE A 114 -1.23 10.68 10.62
CA PHE A 114 -1.45 12.12 10.52
C PHE A 114 -0.12 12.89 10.51
N ILE A 115 0.78 12.58 11.43
CA ILE A 115 2.11 13.21 11.52
C ILE A 115 2.90 12.95 10.23
N ALA A 116 2.91 11.72 9.71
CA ALA A 116 3.61 11.37 8.49
C ALA A 116 3.09 12.18 7.28
N ILE A 117 1.77 12.36 7.16
CA ILE A 117 1.15 13.17 6.09
C ILE A 117 1.55 14.64 6.25
N VAL A 118 1.52 15.19 7.47
CA VAL A 118 1.89 16.59 7.74
C VAL A 118 3.37 16.81 7.44
N VAL A 119 4.24 15.93 7.87
CA VAL A 119 5.70 16.00 7.60
C VAL A 119 5.96 15.98 6.11
N THR A 120 5.30 15.10 5.37
CA THR A 120 5.43 15.03 3.91
C THR A 120 4.94 16.32 3.25
N ALA A 121 3.76 16.80 3.63
CA ALA A 121 3.17 18.02 3.06
C ALA A 121 4.01 19.27 3.35
N THR A 122 4.51 19.42 4.57
CA THR A 122 5.36 20.57 4.95
C THR A 122 6.77 20.47 4.34
N GLY A 123 7.34 19.27 4.28
CA GLY A 123 8.66 19.03 3.69
C GLY A 123 8.72 19.33 2.19
N THR A 124 7.64 19.04 1.46
CA THR A 124 7.55 19.28 0.02
C THR A 124 7.06 20.70 -0.33
N HIS A 125 6.47 21.42 0.63
CA HIS A 125 5.88 22.75 0.39
C HIS A 125 6.85 23.76 -0.22
N ARG A 126 8.12 23.75 0.18
CA ARG A 126 9.16 24.66 -0.35
C ARG A 126 9.42 24.48 -1.84
N HIS A 127 9.17 23.31 -2.40
CA HIS A 127 9.39 22.99 -3.82
C HIS A 127 8.22 23.37 -4.73
N ILE A 128 7.09 23.81 -4.18
CA ILE A 128 5.91 24.23 -4.97
C ILE A 128 6.25 25.34 -5.97
N LYS A 129 7.18 26.23 -5.62
CA LYS A 129 7.62 27.33 -6.48
C LYS A 129 8.37 26.88 -7.74
N ASP A 130 8.97 25.69 -7.67
CA ASP A 130 9.81 25.11 -8.72
C ASP A 130 8.99 24.21 -9.66
N LEU A 131 7.75 23.91 -9.28
CA LEU A 131 6.84 23.08 -10.08
C LEU A 131 6.34 23.86 -11.30
N HIS A 132 6.39 23.22 -12.47
CA HIS A 132 5.75 23.74 -13.65
C HIS A 132 4.24 23.74 -13.43
N ALA A 133 3.63 24.93 -13.40
CA ALA A 133 2.18 25.04 -13.49
C ALA A 133 1.76 24.59 -14.90
N PRO A 134 1.08 23.44 -15.05
CA PRO A 134 0.55 23.08 -16.36
C PRO A 134 -0.46 24.15 -16.78
N GLU A 135 -0.46 24.51 -18.05
CA GLU A 135 -1.55 25.31 -18.61
C GLU A 135 -2.84 24.52 -18.38
N ILE A 136 -3.67 25.02 -17.47
CA ILE A 136 -4.93 24.37 -17.12
C ILE A 136 -5.92 24.64 -18.26
N GLU A 137 -5.86 23.87 -19.32
CA GLU A 137 -7.01 23.75 -20.22
C GLU A 137 -8.15 23.09 -19.44
N ARG A 138 -9.22 23.84 -19.21
CA ARG A 138 -10.45 23.32 -18.61
C ARG A 138 -11.10 22.35 -19.59
N LYS A 139 -10.69 21.08 -19.57
CA LYS A 139 -11.28 20.02 -20.38
C LYS A 139 -12.63 19.61 -19.80
N THR A 140 -13.63 19.53 -20.66
CA THR A 140 -14.92 18.93 -20.28
C THR A 140 -14.74 17.45 -19.98
N ILE A 141 -15.51 16.92 -19.02
CA ILE A 141 -15.46 15.50 -18.63
C ILE A 141 -15.51 14.57 -19.84
N GLY A 142 -16.33 14.88 -20.85
CA GLY A 142 -16.41 14.11 -22.09
C GLY A 142 -15.11 14.07 -22.90
N ILE A 143 -14.33 15.18 -22.90
CA ILE A 143 -13.01 15.22 -23.56
C ILE A 143 -12.03 14.34 -22.81
N ILE A 144 -12.06 14.37 -21.47
CA ILE A 144 -11.19 13.51 -20.63
C ILE A 144 -11.46 12.03 -20.92
N PHE A 145 -12.73 11.61 -20.96
CA PHE A 145 -13.08 10.22 -21.29
C PHE A 145 -12.67 9.82 -22.70
N LYS A 146 -12.80 10.73 -23.67
CA LYS A 146 -12.36 10.51 -25.04
C LYS A 146 -10.85 10.34 -25.13
N GLU A 147 -10.07 11.22 -24.51
CA GLU A 147 -8.61 11.12 -24.47
C GLU A 147 -8.15 9.84 -23.74
N LEU A 148 -8.83 9.45 -22.65
CA LEU A 148 -8.56 8.20 -21.95
C LEU A 148 -8.77 7.00 -22.88
N TYR A 149 -9.89 6.96 -23.60
CA TYR A 149 -10.20 5.90 -24.57
C TYR A 149 -9.18 5.86 -25.71
N GLU A 150 -8.85 7.02 -26.29
CA GLU A 150 -7.82 7.13 -27.33
C GLU A 150 -6.46 6.66 -26.82
N THR A 151 -6.04 7.05 -25.61
CA THR A 151 -4.79 6.62 -24.99
C THR A 151 -4.77 5.10 -24.78
N MET A 152 -5.87 4.52 -24.32
CA MET A 152 -5.99 3.06 -24.14
C MET A 152 -5.95 2.29 -25.47
N THR A 153 -6.38 2.89 -26.57
CA THR A 153 -6.45 2.22 -27.89
C THR A 153 -5.23 2.45 -28.78
N VAL A 154 -4.32 3.37 -28.42
CA VAL A 154 -3.14 3.76 -29.23
C VAL A 154 -2.21 2.59 -29.52
N SER A 155 -2.02 1.66 -28.60
CA SER A 155 -1.17 0.50 -28.87
C SER A 155 -1.70 -0.79 -28.24
N ARG A 156 -1.63 -1.87 -29.00
CA ARG A 156 -1.98 -3.22 -28.52
C ARG A 156 -1.15 -3.62 -27.30
N ASN A 157 0.11 -3.22 -27.25
CA ASN A 157 1.00 -3.52 -26.13
C ASN A 157 0.56 -2.83 -24.83
N TYR A 158 0.02 -1.60 -24.93
CA TYR A 158 -0.53 -0.89 -23.78
C TYR A 158 -1.76 -1.60 -23.20
N ILE A 159 -2.68 -2.05 -24.05
CA ILE A 159 -3.86 -2.80 -23.62
C ILE A 159 -3.45 -4.11 -22.94
N ILE A 160 -2.49 -4.85 -23.49
CA ILE A 160 -2.00 -6.11 -22.90
C ILE A 160 -1.39 -5.86 -21.52
N LEU A 161 -0.56 -4.84 -21.39
CA LEU A 161 0.03 -4.45 -20.09
C LEU A 161 -1.04 -4.04 -19.10
N PHE A 162 -2.04 -3.27 -19.52
CA PHE A 162 -3.13 -2.81 -18.66
C PHE A 162 -3.96 -3.99 -18.13
N ILE A 163 -4.33 -4.94 -19.00
CA ILE A 163 -5.03 -6.16 -18.59
C ILE A 163 -4.17 -7.00 -17.64
N ALA A 164 -2.88 -7.17 -17.95
CA ALA A 164 -1.95 -7.89 -17.08
C ALA A 164 -1.85 -7.25 -15.68
N MET A 165 -1.80 -5.93 -15.58
CA MET A 165 -1.78 -5.21 -14.30
C MET A 165 -3.09 -5.38 -13.52
N ILE A 166 -4.25 -5.38 -14.20
CA ILE A 166 -5.54 -5.66 -13.54
C ILE A 166 -5.54 -7.09 -12.98
N MET A 167 -5.18 -8.08 -13.79
CA MET A 167 -5.13 -9.48 -13.36
C MET A 167 -4.19 -9.69 -12.18
N MET A 168 -3.01 -9.07 -12.23
CA MET A 168 -2.04 -9.11 -11.13
C MET A 168 -2.58 -8.42 -9.87
N GLY A 169 -3.29 -7.29 -10.03
CA GLY A 169 -3.94 -6.58 -8.92
C GLY A 169 -5.03 -7.42 -8.26
N VAL A 170 -5.86 -8.10 -9.05
CA VAL A 170 -6.89 -9.03 -8.54
C VAL A 170 -6.24 -10.20 -7.79
N ALA A 171 -5.26 -10.85 -8.39
CA ALA A 171 -4.55 -11.97 -7.76
C ALA A 171 -3.88 -11.56 -6.44
N SER A 172 -3.16 -10.43 -6.44
CA SER A 172 -2.53 -9.88 -5.24
C SER A 172 -3.56 -9.49 -4.17
N GLY A 173 -4.67 -8.88 -4.57
CA GLY A 173 -5.75 -8.52 -3.64
C GLY A 173 -6.39 -9.74 -2.98
N ILE A 174 -6.67 -10.79 -3.73
CA ILE A 174 -7.21 -12.04 -3.21
C ILE A 174 -6.18 -12.68 -2.25
N ALA A 175 -4.93 -12.82 -2.68
CA ALA A 175 -3.88 -13.41 -1.86
C ALA A 175 -3.73 -12.66 -0.53
N THR A 176 -3.62 -11.32 -0.57
CA THR A 176 -3.43 -10.50 0.64
C THR A 176 -4.60 -10.62 1.61
N ASN A 177 -5.85 -10.57 1.10
CA ASN A 177 -7.03 -10.63 1.97
C ASN A 177 -7.25 -12.02 2.56
N LEU A 178 -6.93 -13.09 1.83
CA LEU A 178 -7.11 -14.46 2.32
C LEU A 178 -5.96 -14.96 3.19
N THR A 179 -4.77 -14.37 3.10
CA THR A 179 -3.58 -14.82 3.83
C THR A 179 -3.84 -14.93 5.34
N LEU A 180 -4.46 -13.92 5.94
CA LEU A 180 -4.74 -13.94 7.38
C LEU A 180 -5.75 -15.02 7.77
N TYR A 181 -6.74 -15.30 6.90
CA TYR A 181 -7.67 -16.41 7.10
C TYR A 181 -6.96 -17.76 7.08
N TYR A 182 -6.07 -17.99 6.10
CA TYR A 182 -5.27 -19.21 6.04
C TYR A 182 -4.37 -19.36 7.27
N TYR A 183 -3.72 -18.30 7.70
CA TYR A 183 -2.86 -18.32 8.89
C TYR A 183 -3.66 -18.65 10.17
N SER A 184 -4.84 -18.06 10.33
CA SER A 184 -5.61 -18.15 11.56
C SER A 184 -6.46 -19.43 11.64
N PHE A 185 -7.06 -19.88 10.52
CA PHE A 185 -8.08 -20.92 10.53
C PHE A 185 -7.68 -22.22 9.82
N PHE A 186 -6.74 -22.17 8.88
CA PHE A 186 -6.29 -23.37 8.16
C PHE A 186 -5.01 -23.95 8.77
N TRP A 187 -4.01 -23.11 9.01
CA TRP A 187 -2.74 -23.53 9.65
C TRP A 187 -2.73 -23.34 11.16
N GLU A 188 -3.76 -22.73 11.71
CA GLU A 188 -3.89 -22.46 13.15
C GLU A 188 -2.64 -21.79 13.77
N PHE A 189 -2.00 -20.89 13.03
CA PHE A 189 -0.81 -20.19 13.46
C PHE A 189 -1.09 -19.30 14.67
N THR A 190 -0.21 -19.37 15.63
CA THR A 190 -0.22 -18.43 16.76
C THR A 190 0.19 -17.03 16.30
N PRO A 191 -0.15 -15.95 17.04
CA PRO A 191 0.34 -14.60 16.74
C PRO A 191 1.86 -14.53 16.59
N LEU A 192 2.61 -15.30 17.38
CA LEU A 192 4.07 -15.36 17.30
C LEU A 192 4.56 -15.93 15.97
N ASN A 193 3.89 -16.97 15.45
CA ASN A 193 4.24 -17.56 14.15
C ASN A 193 4.03 -16.55 13.02
N ILE A 194 2.92 -15.79 13.06
CA ILE A 194 2.62 -14.76 12.06
C ILE A 194 3.63 -13.62 12.15
N LEU A 195 4.02 -13.19 13.35
CA LEU A 195 5.09 -12.22 13.56
C LEU A 195 6.41 -12.71 12.97
N THR A 196 6.78 -13.96 13.22
CA THR A 196 8.04 -14.55 12.71
C THR A 196 8.07 -14.56 11.18
N ILE A 197 6.95 -14.91 10.53
CA ILE A 197 6.82 -14.83 9.07
C ILE A 197 6.98 -13.37 8.61
N GLY A 198 6.30 -12.43 9.25
CA GLY A 198 6.43 -11.00 8.95
C GLY A 198 7.88 -10.50 9.08
N LEU A 199 8.59 -10.89 10.13
CA LEU A 199 10.00 -10.54 10.32
C LEU A 199 10.91 -11.15 9.25
N SER A 200 10.63 -12.37 8.80
CA SER A 200 11.41 -13.01 7.73
C SER A 200 11.32 -12.24 6.40
N LEU A 201 10.20 -11.56 6.13
CA LEU A 201 10.01 -10.73 4.94
C LEU A 201 10.95 -9.51 4.88
N PHE A 202 11.54 -9.09 6.01
CA PHE A 202 12.58 -8.05 5.98
C PHE A 202 13.85 -8.49 5.24
N LEU A 203 14.10 -9.79 5.14
CA LEU A 203 15.25 -10.32 4.40
C LEU A 203 15.04 -10.27 2.87
N ALA A 204 13.80 -10.33 2.42
CA ALA A 204 13.49 -10.40 0.99
C ALA A 204 14.05 -9.21 0.16
N PRO A 205 13.90 -7.93 0.55
CA PRO A 205 14.51 -6.82 -0.17
C PRO A 205 16.03 -6.87 -0.19
N LEU A 206 16.66 -7.35 0.88
CA LEU A 206 18.13 -7.48 0.97
C LEU A 206 18.65 -8.48 -0.05
N VAL A 207 17.98 -9.63 -0.18
CA VAL A 207 18.28 -10.62 -1.20
C VAL A 207 18.01 -10.04 -2.60
N GLY A 208 16.91 -9.33 -2.78
CA GLY A 208 16.53 -8.70 -4.04
C GLY A 208 17.55 -7.70 -4.56
N ILE A 209 18.18 -6.89 -3.70
CA ILE A 209 19.22 -5.93 -4.06
C ILE A 209 20.44 -6.61 -4.70
N VAL A 210 20.80 -7.79 -4.22
CA VAL A 210 21.95 -8.55 -4.73
C VAL A 210 21.58 -9.35 -5.98
N VAL A 211 20.47 -10.04 -5.95
CA VAL A 211 20.06 -10.99 -6.99
C VAL A 211 19.55 -10.27 -8.25
N SER A 212 18.82 -9.18 -8.10
CA SER A 212 18.20 -8.48 -9.24
C SER A 212 19.22 -7.92 -10.25
N PRO A 213 20.28 -7.18 -9.84
CA PRO A 213 21.31 -6.73 -10.77
C PRO A 213 22.08 -7.88 -11.42
N PHE A 214 22.38 -8.93 -10.67
CA PHE A 214 23.04 -10.12 -11.18
C PHE A 214 22.26 -10.77 -12.32
N LEU A 215 20.96 -10.99 -12.12
CA LEU A 215 20.09 -11.58 -13.14
C LEU A 215 19.89 -10.64 -14.34
N ALA A 216 19.73 -9.34 -14.09
CA ALA A 216 19.58 -8.35 -15.15
C ALA A 216 20.82 -8.27 -16.05
N ASN A 217 22.01 -8.36 -15.47
CA ASN A 217 23.27 -8.35 -16.21
C ASN A 217 23.50 -9.64 -17.00
N ARG A 218 23.09 -10.80 -16.46
CA ARG A 218 23.33 -12.10 -17.09
C ARG A 218 22.30 -12.44 -18.19
N PHE A 219 21.02 -12.14 -17.97
CA PHE A 219 19.91 -12.54 -18.85
C PHE A 219 19.24 -11.37 -19.57
N GLY A 220 19.67 -10.14 -19.29
CA GLY A 220 19.00 -8.93 -19.73
C GLY A 220 17.73 -8.63 -18.87
N LYS A 221 17.28 -7.37 -18.90
CA LYS A 221 16.19 -6.89 -18.05
C LYS A 221 14.88 -7.68 -18.23
N LYS A 222 14.51 -7.99 -19.47
CA LYS A 222 13.26 -8.72 -19.79
C LYS A 222 13.30 -10.16 -19.27
N ASN A 223 14.34 -10.90 -19.63
CA ASN A 223 14.44 -12.32 -19.26
C ASN A 223 14.73 -12.48 -17.77
N GLY A 224 15.53 -11.59 -17.16
CA GLY A 224 15.74 -11.56 -15.71
C GLY A 224 14.45 -11.37 -14.94
N ALA A 225 13.56 -10.46 -15.40
CA ALA A 225 12.24 -10.27 -14.78
C ALA A 225 11.35 -11.52 -14.94
N LEU A 226 11.36 -12.18 -16.11
CA LEU A 226 10.59 -13.41 -16.33
C LEU A 226 11.07 -14.56 -15.43
N VAL A 227 12.38 -14.70 -15.22
CA VAL A 227 12.95 -15.72 -14.32
C VAL A 227 12.53 -15.45 -12.87
N LEU A 228 12.62 -14.20 -12.41
CA LEU A 228 12.17 -13.84 -11.05
C LEU A 228 10.67 -14.08 -10.87
N PHE A 229 9.88 -13.74 -11.87
CA PHE A 229 8.44 -14.00 -11.84
C PHE A 229 8.13 -15.50 -11.80
N ALA A 230 8.81 -16.32 -12.60
CA ALA A 230 8.64 -17.78 -12.59
C ALA A 230 9.00 -18.37 -11.20
N ILE A 231 10.10 -17.90 -10.58
CA ILE A 231 10.50 -18.33 -9.21
C ILE A 231 9.44 -17.92 -8.18
N SER A 232 8.78 -16.77 -8.34
CA SER A 232 7.76 -16.31 -7.40
C SER A 232 6.45 -17.10 -7.44
N LEU A 233 6.24 -17.92 -8.48
CA LEU A 233 5.05 -18.78 -8.64
C LEU A 233 5.24 -20.20 -8.07
N THR A 234 6.45 -20.57 -7.69
CA THR A 234 6.79 -21.84 -7.05
C THR A 234 6.84 -21.71 -5.54
#